data_52b9a635d416738453a14313f5292c69
#
_entry.id   52b9a635d416738453a14313f5292c69
#
_cell.length_a   1.000
_cell.length_b   1.000
_cell.length_c   1.000
_cell.angle_alpha   90.00
_cell.angle_beta   90.00
_cell.angle_gamma   90.00
#
_symmetry.space_group_name_H-M   'P 1'
#
loop_
_entity.id
_entity.type
_entity.pdbx_description
1 polymer ?
#
loop_
_entity_poly.entity_id
_entity_poly.type
_entity_poly.pdbx_seq_one_letter_code
_entity_poly.pdbx_strand_id
1 'polypeptide(L)'
;SRDYKIEHTLSTSESQFGLISLVGGKWTTFRALGEHLANEVLASIGVSRSVSTEKRPIGGGKDFPRTEQSKLQWAKTHAPDVEPKRVVQLLERYGTRCTPILERIAEEGEQFLEGAPDYSDVEIGHIVQSEFVTNIEDILLRRTTIGFIGDASEKLLEELAEILSKELGLGSDELKRQKSSITLDYRKVSQ
;
A
#
# COMPACT_ATOMS: atom_id res chain seq x y z
N SER A 1 1.25 -21.89 -17.03
CA SER A 1 0.36 -22.78 -16.31
C SER A 1 -0.43 -22.01 -15.26
N ARG A 2 -1.68 -22.41 -15.05
CA ARG A 2 -2.50 -21.88 -13.95
C ARG A 2 -2.30 -22.64 -12.65
N ASP A 3 -1.53 -23.73 -12.71
CA ASP A 3 -1.15 -24.52 -11.56
C ASP A 3 0.09 -23.95 -10.88
N TYR A 4 0.34 -24.38 -9.68
CA TYR A 4 1.52 -24.03 -8.93
C TYR A 4 2.23 -25.28 -8.44
N LYS A 5 3.51 -25.16 -8.11
CA LYS A 5 4.29 -26.20 -7.43
C LYS A 5 5.09 -25.59 -6.29
N ILE A 6 5.36 -26.42 -5.30
CA ILE A 6 6.28 -26.08 -4.23
C ILE A 6 7.54 -26.90 -4.47
N GLU A 7 8.67 -26.21 -4.57
CA GLU A 7 9.98 -26.80 -4.78
C GLU A 7 10.79 -26.72 -3.49
N HIS A 8 11.43 -27.82 -3.13
CA HIS A 8 12.28 -27.93 -1.95
C HIS A 8 13.73 -28.05 -2.38
N THR A 9 14.59 -27.17 -1.90
CA THR A 9 16.03 -27.25 -1.99
C THR A 9 16.57 -27.53 -0.60
N LEU A 10 17.19 -28.69 -0.42
CA LEU A 10 17.76 -29.09 0.87
C LEU A 10 19.00 -28.26 1.21
N SER A 11 19.29 -28.13 2.50
CA SER A 11 20.56 -27.59 2.96
C SER A 11 21.73 -28.45 2.47
N THR A 12 22.84 -27.81 2.10
CA THR A 12 24.08 -28.45 1.64
C THR A 12 25.24 -28.03 2.56
N SER A 13 26.41 -28.58 2.32
CA SER A 13 27.63 -28.14 3.01
C SER A 13 27.97 -26.65 2.76
N GLU A 14 27.50 -26.09 1.63
CA GLU A 14 27.70 -24.70 1.23
C GLU A 14 26.57 -23.77 1.70
N SER A 15 25.34 -24.33 1.89
CA SER A 15 24.17 -23.59 2.36
C SER A 15 23.62 -24.24 3.64
N GLN A 16 23.72 -23.53 4.76
CA GLN A 16 23.28 -24.02 6.08
C GLN A 16 21.73 -24.00 6.25
N PHE A 17 20.98 -23.52 5.28
CA PHE A 17 19.52 -23.46 5.32
C PHE A 17 18.89 -24.13 4.09
N GLY A 18 17.71 -24.67 4.28
CA GLY A 18 16.86 -25.14 3.20
C GLY A 18 16.05 -23.98 2.60
N LEU A 19 15.67 -24.12 1.33
CA LEU A 19 14.82 -23.17 0.63
C LEU A 19 13.53 -23.88 0.16
N ILE A 20 12.39 -23.27 0.42
CA ILE A 20 11.11 -23.73 -0.10
C ILE A 20 10.55 -22.62 -1.00
N SER A 21 10.37 -22.92 -2.28
CA SER A 21 9.95 -21.98 -3.30
C SER A 21 8.57 -22.31 -3.83
N LEU A 22 7.67 -21.33 -3.86
CA LEU A 22 6.38 -21.43 -4.54
C LEU A 22 6.51 -20.85 -5.95
N VAL A 23 6.23 -21.65 -6.96
CA VAL A 23 6.34 -21.27 -8.37
C VAL A 23 5.00 -21.36 -9.06
N GLY A 24 4.54 -20.29 -9.68
CA GLY A 24 3.26 -20.20 -10.38
C GLY A 24 2.09 -19.76 -9.48
N GLY A 25 0.87 -20.14 -9.88
CA GLY A 25 -0.37 -19.78 -9.17
C GLY A 25 -1.07 -18.55 -9.75
N LYS A 26 -2.10 -18.10 -9.05
CA LYS A 26 -2.94 -16.95 -9.40
C LYS A 26 -3.02 -15.97 -8.25
N TRP A 27 -3.13 -14.69 -8.56
CA TRP A 27 -3.38 -13.64 -7.56
C TRP A 27 -4.62 -13.91 -6.72
N THR A 28 -5.69 -14.43 -7.33
CA THR A 28 -6.94 -14.73 -6.63
C THR A 28 -6.84 -15.85 -5.61
N THR A 29 -5.80 -16.68 -5.67
CA THR A 29 -5.58 -17.82 -4.76
C THR A 29 -4.44 -17.57 -3.76
N PHE A 30 -3.89 -16.36 -3.69
CA PHE A 30 -2.69 -16.04 -2.90
C PHE A 30 -2.78 -16.48 -1.43
N ARG A 31 -3.94 -16.33 -0.79
CA ARG A 31 -4.14 -16.74 0.60
C ARG A 31 -3.98 -18.26 0.78
N ALA A 32 -4.64 -19.05 -0.08
CA ALA A 32 -4.58 -20.50 -0.03
C ALA A 32 -3.17 -21.02 -0.37
N LEU A 33 -2.50 -20.37 -1.34
CA LEU A 33 -1.10 -20.67 -1.68
C LEU A 33 -0.16 -20.37 -0.52
N GLY A 34 -0.32 -19.21 0.12
CA GLY A 34 0.44 -18.84 1.33
C GLY A 34 0.20 -19.81 2.48
N GLU A 35 -1.04 -20.28 2.67
CA GLU A 35 -1.38 -21.27 3.67
C GLU A 35 -0.71 -22.62 3.39
N HIS A 36 -0.71 -23.08 2.13
CA HIS A 36 -0.04 -24.32 1.73
C HIS A 36 1.48 -24.20 1.94
N LEU A 37 2.11 -23.13 1.47
CA LEU A 37 3.53 -22.90 1.67
C LEU A 37 3.91 -22.88 3.16
N ALA A 38 3.09 -22.22 3.99
CA ALA A 38 3.31 -22.20 5.45
C ALA A 38 3.23 -23.60 6.06
N ASN A 39 2.32 -24.45 5.59
CA ASN A 39 2.25 -25.84 6.06
C ASN A 39 3.52 -26.64 5.72
N GLU A 40 4.07 -26.48 4.50
CA GLU A 40 5.32 -27.12 4.09
C GLU A 40 6.51 -26.66 4.96
N VAL A 41 6.61 -25.35 5.19
CA VAL A 41 7.66 -24.79 6.06
C VAL A 41 7.53 -25.31 7.48
N LEU A 42 6.34 -25.28 8.06
CA LEU A 42 6.11 -25.75 9.43
C LEU A 42 6.40 -27.24 9.55
N ALA A 43 5.98 -28.06 8.58
CA ALA A 43 6.26 -29.49 8.54
C ALA A 43 7.77 -29.75 8.49
N SER A 44 8.54 -28.97 7.74
CA SER A 44 10.00 -29.12 7.63
C SER A 44 10.76 -28.88 8.94
N ILE A 45 10.15 -28.13 9.88
CA ILE A 45 10.70 -27.88 11.23
C ILE A 45 9.97 -28.66 12.33
N GLY A 46 9.12 -29.62 11.96
CA GLY A 46 8.40 -30.48 12.91
C GLY A 46 7.25 -29.78 13.68
N VAL A 47 6.73 -28.68 13.16
CA VAL A 47 5.65 -27.91 13.77
C VAL A 47 4.37 -28.08 12.99
N SER A 48 3.25 -28.23 13.69
CA SER A 48 1.91 -28.23 13.09
C SER A 48 1.26 -26.86 13.20
N ARG A 49 0.56 -26.43 12.14
CA ARG A 49 -0.17 -25.18 12.14
C ARG A 49 -1.41 -25.27 13.03
N SER A 50 -1.58 -24.30 13.93
CA SER A 50 -2.72 -24.21 14.86
C SER A 50 -3.76 -23.16 14.45
N VAL A 51 -3.45 -22.29 13.47
CA VAL A 51 -4.29 -21.14 13.09
C VAL A 51 -4.53 -21.13 11.58
N SER A 52 -5.77 -20.91 11.15
CA SER A 52 -6.14 -20.70 9.74
C SER A 52 -6.30 -19.21 9.43
N THR A 53 -5.95 -18.83 8.20
CA THR A 53 -6.19 -17.48 7.67
C THR A 53 -7.48 -17.39 6.83
N GLU A 54 -8.21 -18.50 6.68
CA GLU A 54 -9.37 -18.61 5.76
C GLU A 54 -10.45 -17.55 6.00
N LYS A 55 -10.73 -17.24 7.28
CA LYS A 55 -11.75 -16.27 7.67
C LYS A 55 -11.17 -14.97 8.22
N ARG A 56 -9.86 -14.76 8.07
CA ARG A 56 -9.25 -13.51 8.49
C ARG A 56 -9.57 -12.40 7.49
N PRO A 57 -10.09 -11.26 7.93
CA PRO A 57 -10.22 -10.10 7.06
C PRO A 57 -8.82 -9.61 6.67
N ILE A 58 -8.65 -9.31 5.39
CA ILE A 58 -7.45 -8.65 4.87
C ILE A 58 -7.53 -7.18 5.26
N GLY A 59 -6.37 -6.52 5.41
CA GLY A 59 -6.25 -5.18 5.94
C GLY A 59 -7.32 -4.20 5.44
N GLY A 60 -7.98 -3.52 6.36
CA GLY A 60 -9.13 -2.65 6.08
C GLY A 60 -10.47 -3.35 5.86
N GLY A 61 -10.48 -4.69 5.70
CA GLY A 61 -11.72 -5.46 5.47
C GLY A 61 -12.51 -5.81 6.74
N LYS A 62 -11.93 -5.63 7.92
CA LYS A 62 -12.64 -5.89 9.17
C LYS A 62 -13.73 -4.85 9.37
N ASP A 63 -14.96 -5.32 9.58
CA ASP A 63 -16.14 -4.48 9.81
C ASP A 63 -16.40 -3.44 8.69
N PHE A 64 -15.95 -3.74 7.46
CA PHE A 64 -16.11 -2.85 6.32
C PHE A 64 -17.60 -2.70 5.93
N PRO A 65 -18.13 -1.49 5.86
CA PRO A 65 -19.53 -1.24 5.44
C PRO A 65 -19.68 -1.48 3.94
N ARG A 66 -20.61 -2.36 3.56
CA ARG A 66 -20.73 -2.87 2.18
C ARG A 66 -21.69 -2.10 1.28
N THR A 67 -22.56 -1.27 1.85
CA THR A 67 -23.54 -0.48 1.09
C THR A 67 -23.23 1.00 1.20
N GLU A 68 -23.61 1.80 0.22
CA GLU A 68 -23.42 3.25 0.25
C GLU A 68 -24.03 3.87 1.52
N GLN A 69 -25.24 3.42 1.90
CA GLN A 69 -25.88 3.90 3.12
C GLN A 69 -25.06 3.56 4.38
N SER A 70 -24.51 2.35 4.45
CA SER A 70 -23.68 1.94 5.59
C SER A 70 -22.32 2.66 5.61
N LYS A 71 -21.73 2.99 4.45
CA LYS A 71 -20.51 3.81 4.36
C LYS A 71 -20.76 5.23 4.87
N LEU A 72 -21.86 5.86 4.44
CA LEU A 72 -22.25 7.19 4.92
C LEU A 72 -22.57 7.19 6.43
N GLN A 73 -23.21 6.14 6.94
CA GLN A 73 -23.41 6.00 8.37
C GLN A 73 -22.11 5.81 9.13
N TRP A 74 -21.19 5.01 8.58
CA TRP A 74 -19.85 4.81 9.14
C TRP A 74 -19.08 6.13 9.21
N ALA A 75 -19.13 6.93 8.13
CA ALA A 75 -18.52 8.26 8.08
C ALA A 75 -19.01 9.16 9.22
N LYS A 76 -20.31 9.27 9.41
CA LYS A 76 -20.92 10.09 10.47
C LYS A 76 -20.52 9.64 11.88
N THR A 77 -20.27 8.34 12.05
CA THR A 77 -19.95 7.78 13.37
C THR A 77 -18.46 7.88 13.70
N HIS A 78 -17.57 7.72 12.70
CA HIS A 78 -16.13 7.60 12.94
C HIS A 78 -15.34 8.87 12.58
N ALA A 79 -15.89 9.75 11.75
CA ALA A 79 -15.24 10.98 11.35
C ALA A 79 -16.29 12.09 11.11
N PRO A 80 -17.02 12.52 12.14
CA PRO A 80 -18.10 13.51 12.00
C PRO A 80 -17.62 14.89 11.53
N ASP A 81 -16.36 15.20 11.78
CA ASP A 81 -15.74 16.50 11.46
C ASP A 81 -15.11 16.54 10.06
N VAL A 82 -15.12 15.41 9.33
CA VAL A 82 -14.60 15.31 7.96
C VAL A 82 -15.75 15.20 6.98
N GLU A 83 -15.62 15.82 5.80
CA GLU A 83 -16.65 15.78 4.76
C GLU A 83 -16.98 14.33 4.38
N PRO A 84 -18.28 13.91 4.42
CA PRO A 84 -18.66 12.50 4.25
C PRO A 84 -18.18 11.85 2.95
N LYS A 85 -18.12 12.60 1.84
CA LYS A 85 -17.60 12.07 0.57
C LYS A 85 -16.12 11.75 0.65
N ARG A 86 -15.36 12.59 1.35
CA ARG A 86 -13.95 12.37 1.58
C ARG A 86 -13.71 11.12 2.44
N VAL A 87 -14.51 10.97 3.49
CA VAL A 87 -14.46 9.77 4.34
C VAL A 87 -14.76 8.51 3.52
N VAL A 88 -15.79 8.53 2.67
CA VAL A 88 -16.13 7.39 1.81
C VAL A 88 -15.00 7.09 0.81
N GLN A 89 -14.39 8.11 0.22
CA GLN A 89 -13.24 7.94 -0.69
C GLN A 89 -12.07 7.24 0.00
N LEU A 90 -11.69 7.68 1.20
CA LEU A 90 -10.62 7.06 1.99
C LEU A 90 -10.99 5.65 2.45
N LEU A 91 -12.25 5.45 2.85
CA LEU A 91 -12.77 4.15 3.24
C LEU A 91 -12.74 3.15 2.07
N GLU A 92 -13.03 3.57 0.85
CA GLU A 92 -12.94 2.73 -0.36
C GLU A 92 -11.49 2.40 -0.73
N ARG A 93 -10.56 3.31 -0.48
CA ARG A 93 -9.15 3.15 -0.79
C ARG A 93 -8.40 2.28 0.24
N TYR A 94 -8.65 2.51 1.53
CA TYR A 94 -7.91 1.88 2.64
C TYR A 94 -8.76 0.95 3.51
N GLY A 95 -10.07 0.85 3.24
CA GLY A 95 -10.99 0.17 4.13
C GLY A 95 -11.06 0.86 5.51
N THR A 96 -11.40 0.12 6.54
CA THR A 96 -11.46 0.64 7.92
C THR A 96 -10.08 1.03 8.50
N ARG A 97 -9.01 0.84 7.75
CA ARG A 97 -7.67 1.34 8.07
C ARG A 97 -7.46 2.82 7.74
N CYS A 98 -8.44 3.49 7.14
CA CYS A 98 -8.37 4.94 6.91
C CYS A 98 -8.48 5.78 8.19
N THR A 99 -8.85 5.19 9.34
CA THR A 99 -9.06 5.91 10.60
C THR A 99 -7.90 6.85 10.99
N PRO A 100 -6.61 6.44 10.96
CA PRO A 100 -5.52 7.36 11.30
C PRO A 100 -5.38 8.55 10.32
N ILE A 101 -5.75 8.37 9.06
CA ILE A 101 -5.77 9.48 8.08
C ILE A 101 -6.88 10.46 8.45
N LEU A 102 -8.07 9.95 8.78
CA LEU A 102 -9.23 10.77 9.16
C LEU A 102 -8.99 11.55 10.46
N GLU A 103 -8.35 10.93 11.45
CA GLU A 103 -7.94 11.58 12.70
C GLU A 103 -7.01 12.74 12.42
N ARG A 104 -5.99 12.52 11.59
CA ARG A 104 -5.04 13.54 11.20
C ARG A 104 -5.69 14.69 10.40
N ILE A 105 -6.63 14.38 9.49
CA ILE A 105 -7.41 15.39 8.77
C ILE A 105 -8.25 16.23 9.73
N ALA A 106 -8.88 15.61 10.72
CA ALA A 106 -9.68 16.33 11.70
C ALA A 106 -8.85 17.28 12.60
N GLU A 107 -7.61 16.90 12.90
CA GLU A 107 -6.71 17.66 13.76
C GLU A 107 -6.03 18.84 13.05
N GLU A 108 -5.47 18.61 11.85
CA GLU A 108 -4.61 19.59 11.15
C GLU A 108 -5.19 20.09 9.81
N GLY A 109 -6.34 19.55 9.38
CA GLY A 109 -6.88 19.79 8.04
C GLY A 109 -6.13 19.00 6.97
N GLU A 110 -6.49 19.18 5.71
CA GLU A 110 -5.78 18.61 4.57
C GLU A 110 -5.73 19.59 3.40
N GLN A 111 -4.68 19.49 2.58
CA GLN A 111 -4.57 20.19 1.31
C GLN A 111 -4.43 19.18 0.17
N PHE A 112 -5.31 19.28 -0.82
CA PHE A 112 -5.23 18.42 -1.99
C PHE A 112 -4.06 18.83 -2.88
N LEU A 113 -3.36 17.82 -3.43
CA LEU A 113 -2.25 18.07 -4.34
C LEU A 113 -2.77 18.67 -5.64
N GLU A 114 -2.12 19.74 -6.12
CA GLU A 114 -2.50 20.41 -7.35
C GLU A 114 -2.34 19.48 -8.56
N GLY A 115 -1.24 18.71 -8.60
CA GLY A 115 -0.96 17.74 -9.66
C GLY A 115 -1.67 16.38 -9.50
N ALA A 116 -2.35 16.13 -8.37
CA ALA A 116 -3.08 14.88 -8.11
C ALA A 116 -4.25 15.13 -7.14
N PRO A 117 -5.32 15.82 -7.59
CA PRO A 117 -6.38 16.34 -6.73
C PRO A 117 -7.23 15.27 -6.03
N ASP A 118 -7.05 14.00 -6.35
CA ASP A 118 -7.64 12.88 -5.64
C ASP A 118 -6.88 12.49 -4.35
N TYR A 119 -5.69 13.05 -4.16
CA TYR A 119 -4.83 12.81 -3.00
C TYR A 119 -4.55 14.10 -2.23
N SER A 120 -4.39 13.98 -0.91
CA SER A 120 -3.99 15.10 -0.06
C SER A 120 -2.59 14.89 0.53
N ASP A 121 -2.01 15.98 1.03
CA ASP A 121 -0.74 15.98 1.75
C ASP A 121 -0.77 15.06 2.98
N VAL A 122 -1.86 15.07 3.74
CA VAL A 122 -2.07 14.20 4.91
C VAL A 122 -2.14 12.73 4.49
N GLU A 123 -2.86 12.42 3.41
CA GLU A 123 -2.96 11.05 2.89
C GLU A 123 -1.60 10.53 2.42
N ILE A 124 -0.86 11.31 1.63
CA ILE A 124 0.49 10.94 1.19
C ILE A 124 1.45 10.83 2.38
N GLY A 125 1.37 11.76 3.33
CA GLY A 125 2.17 11.69 4.56
C GLY A 125 1.94 10.41 5.35
N HIS A 126 0.69 9.97 5.48
CA HIS A 126 0.36 8.67 6.09
C HIS A 126 0.97 7.50 5.33
N ILE A 127 0.89 7.49 4.00
CA ILE A 127 1.51 6.46 3.16
C ILE A 127 3.02 6.42 3.39
N VAL A 128 3.67 7.58 3.43
CA VAL A 128 5.12 7.69 3.67
C VAL A 128 5.51 7.07 5.00
N GLN A 129 4.78 7.36 6.05
CA GLN A 129 5.07 6.86 7.40
C GLN A 129 4.75 5.37 7.60
N SER A 130 3.70 4.85 6.95
CA SER A 130 3.14 3.53 7.25
C SER A 130 3.46 2.45 6.22
N GLU A 131 3.91 2.80 5.01
CA GLU A 131 4.02 1.85 3.90
C GLU A 131 5.45 1.70 3.33
N PHE A 132 6.47 1.92 4.14
CA PHE A 132 7.88 1.73 3.74
C PHE A 132 8.28 2.53 2.49
N VAL A 133 7.79 3.75 2.37
CA VAL A 133 8.19 4.68 1.33
C VAL A 133 9.56 5.24 1.64
N THR A 134 10.45 5.25 0.66
CA THR A 134 11.82 5.80 0.78
C THR A 134 12.12 6.86 -0.27
N ASN A 135 11.34 6.88 -1.35
CA ASN A 135 11.56 7.79 -2.48
C ASN A 135 10.24 8.16 -3.18
N ILE A 136 10.31 9.15 -4.07
CA ILE A 136 9.14 9.64 -4.82
C ILE A 136 8.53 8.56 -5.72
N GLU A 137 9.35 7.68 -6.33
CA GLU A 137 8.85 6.59 -7.16
C GLU A 137 8.00 5.58 -6.37
N ASP A 138 8.30 5.38 -5.07
CA ASP A 138 7.48 4.50 -4.23
C ASP A 138 6.05 5.03 -4.17
N ILE A 139 5.88 6.35 -4.00
CA ILE A 139 4.57 6.99 -3.99
C ILE A 139 3.91 6.84 -5.37
N LEU A 140 4.59 7.24 -6.44
CA LEU A 140 4.00 7.29 -7.78
C LEU A 140 3.60 5.92 -8.33
N LEU A 141 4.43 4.89 -8.11
CA LEU A 141 4.33 3.61 -8.81
C LEU A 141 3.91 2.44 -7.92
N ARG A 142 4.12 2.54 -6.60
CA ARG A 142 3.97 1.40 -5.70
C ARG A 142 2.89 1.60 -4.65
N ARG A 143 2.57 2.84 -4.29
CA ARG A 143 1.62 3.16 -3.23
C ARG A 143 0.39 3.91 -3.70
N THR A 144 0.46 4.52 -4.86
CA THR A 144 -0.67 5.23 -5.48
C THR A 144 -0.85 4.80 -6.94
N THR A 145 -1.91 5.28 -7.56
CA THR A 145 -2.16 5.10 -8.99
C THR A 145 -1.66 6.29 -9.83
N ILE A 146 -1.06 7.30 -9.22
CA ILE A 146 -0.69 8.56 -9.87
C ILE A 146 0.19 8.33 -11.11
N GLY A 147 1.25 7.53 -10.98
CA GLY A 147 2.16 7.26 -12.09
C GLY A 147 1.52 6.47 -13.25
N PHE A 148 0.50 5.68 -12.97
CA PHE A 148 -0.24 4.93 -14.00
C PHE A 148 -1.22 5.79 -14.79
N ILE A 149 -1.69 6.89 -14.19
CA ILE A 149 -2.59 7.84 -14.87
C ILE A 149 -1.80 8.81 -15.76
N GLY A 150 -0.48 8.84 -15.60
CA GLY A 150 0.41 9.63 -16.47
C GLY A 150 0.60 11.09 -16.04
N ASP A 151 0.25 11.43 -14.82
CA ASP A 151 0.15 12.82 -14.37
C ASP A 151 1.32 13.27 -13.46
N ALA A 152 2.52 12.73 -13.67
CA ALA A 152 3.71 13.12 -12.93
C ALA A 152 4.27 14.50 -13.42
N SER A 153 3.50 15.56 -13.22
CA SER A 153 3.94 16.92 -13.52
C SER A 153 5.11 17.36 -12.62
N GLU A 154 5.89 18.35 -13.05
CA GLU A 154 6.99 18.88 -12.25
C GLU A 154 6.47 19.46 -10.92
N LYS A 155 5.31 20.11 -10.96
CA LYS A 155 4.63 20.62 -9.77
C LYS A 155 4.30 19.50 -8.77
N LEU A 156 3.75 18.39 -9.25
CA LEU A 156 3.46 17.24 -8.39
C LEU A 156 4.73 16.66 -7.76
N LEU A 157 5.83 16.57 -8.52
CA LEU A 157 7.10 16.07 -7.98
C LEU A 157 7.66 16.99 -6.87
N GLU A 158 7.42 18.30 -6.97
CA GLU A 158 7.77 19.25 -5.91
C GLU A 158 6.93 19.03 -4.66
N GLU A 159 5.61 18.93 -4.81
CA GLU A 159 4.68 18.66 -3.69
C GLU A 159 5.05 17.35 -2.96
N LEU A 160 5.30 16.26 -3.71
CA LEU A 160 5.71 14.99 -3.13
C LEU A 160 7.09 15.06 -2.44
N ALA A 161 8.03 15.81 -3.01
CA ALA A 161 9.33 16.03 -2.38
C ALA A 161 9.23 16.79 -1.06
N GLU A 162 8.36 17.79 -0.97
CA GLU A 162 8.10 18.54 0.26
C GLU A 162 7.52 17.63 1.35
N ILE A 163 6.54 16.79 0.99
CA ILE A 163 5.95 15.83 1.92
C ILE A 163 7.00 14.81 2.40
N LEU A 164 7.80 14.25 1.49
CA LEU A 164 8.90 13.34 1.86
C LEU A 164 9.92 14.02 2.79
N SER A 165 10.28 15.27 2.50
CA SER A 165 11.17 16.03 3.36
C SER A 165 10.60 16.18 4.77
N LYS A 166 9.32 16.56 4.87
CA LYS A 166 8.61 16.73 6.15
C LYS A 166 8.55 15.41 6.93
N GLU A 167 8.17 14.33 6.29
CA GLU A 167 7.87 13.05 6.95
C GLU A 167 9.12 12.20 7.25
N LEU A 168 10.16 12.26 6.40
CA LEU A 168 11.39 11.47 6.53
C LEU A 168 12.62 12.29 6.94
N GLY A 169 12.52 13.61 6.99
CA GLY A 169 13.65 14.48 7.29
C GLY A 169 14.73 14.50 6.19
N LEU A 170 14.35 14.29 4.91
CA LEU A 170 15.29 14.26 3.81
C LEU A 170 15.83 15.64 3.48
N GLY A 171 17.15 15.74 3.26
CA GLY A 171 17.80 16.97 2.86
C GLY A 171 17.56 17.32 1.38
N SER A 172 17.72 18.61 1.05
CA SER A 172 17.47 19.15 -0.29
C SER A 172 18.27 18.47 -1.41
N ASP A 173 19.50 18.02 -1.14
CA ASP A 173 20.34 17.36 -2.15
C ASP A 173 19.85 15.95 -2.48
N GLU A 174 19.32 15.24 -1.48
CA GLU A 174 18.69 13.94 -1.70
C GLU A 174 17.43 14.09 -2.53
N LEU A 175 16.57 15.04 -2.21
CA LEU A 175 15.35 15.31 -2.96
C LEU A 175 15.62 15.71 -4.41
N LYS A 176 16.67 16.52 -4.67
CA LYS A 176 17.09 16.86 -6.04
C LYS A 176 17.54 15.62 -6.80
N ARG A 177 18.32 14.73 -6.17
CA ARG A 177 18.74 13.46 -6.79
C ARG A 177 17.53 12.59 -7.14
N GLN A 178 16.58 12.44 -6.22
CA GLN A 178 15.38 11.65 -6.47
C GLN A 178 14.53 12.22 -7.59
N LYS A 179 14.28 13.53 -7.62
CA LYS A 179 13.55 14.17 -8.72
C LYS A 179 14.23 13.99 -10.07
N SER A 180 15.56 14.08 -10.12
CA SER A 180 16.32 13.91 -11.37
C SER A 180 16.39 12.46 -11.85
N SER A 181 16.28 11.49 -10.94
CA SER A 181 16.30 10.06 -11.29
C SER A 181 14.96 9.56 -11.83
N ILE A 182 13.88 10.31 -11.61
CA ILE A 182 12.57 9.96 -12.17
C ILE A 182 12.63 10.19 -13.67
N THR A 183 12.86 9.09 -14.38
CA THR A 183 12.83 9.11 -15.85
C THR A 183 11.39 9.34 -16.29
N LEU A 184 11.13 10.51 -16.86
CA LEU A 184 9.81 11.00 -17.25
C LEU A 184 9.19 10.23 -18.43
N ASP A 185 9.58 8.98 -18.64
CA ASP A 185 8.98 8.11 -19.65
C ASP A 185 7.50 7.78 -19.39
N TYR A 186 7.05 7.95 -18.14
CA TYR A 186 5.62 7.86 -17.80
C TYR A 186 4.77 8.94 -18.50
N ARG A 187 5.38 10.05 -18.94
CA ARG A 187 4.70 11.16 -19.64
C ARG A 187 4.29 10.82 -21.08
N LYS A 188 4.74 9.70 -21.63
CA LYS A 188 4.54 9.37 -23.05
C LYS A 188 3.40 8.40 -23.34
N VAL A 189 2.65 7.95 -22.37
CA VAL A 189 1.57 6.97 -22.56
C VAL A 189 0.24 7.62 -22.93
N SER A 190 0.17 8.95 -22.97
CA SER A 190 -1.04 9.71 -23.29
C SER A 190 -0.89 10.61 -24.52
N GLN A 191 -0.36 10.07 -25.63
CA GLN A 191 -0.52 10.66 -26.97
C GLN A 191 -1.01 9.61 -27.95
#